data_e4b331cc47d014e42a00fa345c61ec93
#
_entry.id   e4b331cc47d014e42a00fa345c61ec93
#
_cell.length_a   1.000
_cell.length_b   1.000
_cell.length_c   1.000
_cell.angle_alpha   90.00
_cell.angle_beta   90.00
_cell.angle_gamma   90.00
#
_symmetry.space_group_name_H-M   'P 1'
#
loop_
_entity.id
_entity.type
_entity.pdbx_description
1 polymer ?
#
loop_
_entity_poly.entity_id
_entity_poly.type
_entity_poly.pdbx_seq_one_letter_code
_entity_poly.pdbx_strand_id
1 'polypeptide(L)'
;MSFITTPHINAEADAFGKTVLMPGDPLRSKFIAENYLENAKLVNNIRGIQGYTGTYKGTKVSVMASGMGMPTIGIYSYELFTFFGVDNIMRIGSTGALQENVKVRDIIIGMGACTNSNYASQYGLAGTFAPIASYPLMKEAINQADQLHAKDRKSVV
;
A
#
# COMPACT_ATOMS: atom_id res chain seq x y z
N MET A 1 -10.24 15.90 -19.91
CA MET A 1 -10.00 14.77 -18.99
C MET A 1 -11.11 14.81 -17.96
N SER A 2 -11.69 13.66 -17.59
CA SER A 2 -12.74 13.59 -16.57
C SER A 2 -12.11 13.49 -15.18
N PHE A 3 -12.58 14.29 -14.24
CA PHE A 3 -12.22 14.19 -12.83
C PHE A 3 -13.18 13.23 -12.12
N ILE A 4 -12.64 12.45 -11.20
CA ILE A 4 -13.39 11.64 -10.26
C ILE A 4 -13.20 12.24 -8.87
N THR A 5 -14.31 12.57 -8.22
CA THR A 5 -14.33 13.10 -6.86
C THR A 5 -15.03 12.11 -5.95
N THR A 6 -14.32 11.61 -4.98
CA THR A 6 -14.83 10.85 -3.85
C THR A 6 -14.70 11.68 -2.56
N PRO A 7 -15.22 11.27 -1.42
CA PRO A 7 -15.00 11.99 -0.17
C PRO A 7 -13.54 12.15 0.26
N HIS A 8 -12.63 11.33 -0.29
CA HIS A 8 -11.24 11.25 0.17
C HIS A 8 -10.20 11.39 -0.96
N ILE A 9 -10.61 11.28 -2.22
CA ILE A 9 -9.73 11.42 -3.38
C ILE A 9 -10.40 12.35 -4.41
N ASN A 10 -9.63 13.32 -4.92
CA ASN A 10 -10.06 14.17 -6.02
C ASN A 10 -8.93 14.23 -7.06
N ALA A 11 -9.09 13.46 -8.11
CA ALA A 11 -8.07 13.27 -9.13
C ALA A 11 -8.67 13.01 -10.52
N GLU A 12 -7.86 13.14 -11.57
CA GLU A 12 -8.24 12.69 -12.91
C GLU A 12 -8.48 11.17 -12.92
N ALA A 13 -9.37 10.71 -13.76
CA ALA A 13 -9.77 9.28 -13.81
C ALA A 13 -8.59 8.33 -14.06
N ASP A 14 -7.58 8.80 -14.77
CA ASP A 14 -6.35 8.07 -15.09
C ASP A 14 -5.15 8.52 -14.25
N ALA A 15 -5.37 9.28 -13.19
CA ALA A 15 -4.28 9.85 -12.37
C ALA A 15 -3.38 8.78 -11.76
N PHE A 16 -3.93 7.65 -11.34
CA PHE A 16 -3.18 6.60 -10.68
C PHE A 16 -2.62 5.54 -11.65
N GLY A 17 -1.52 4.93 -11.28
CA GLY A 17 -1.00 3.73 -11.91
C GLY A 17 -1.76 2.48 -11.47
N LYS A 18 -1.60 1.37 -12.19
CA LYS A 18 -2.22 0.08 -11.84
C LYS A 18 -1.74 -0.49 -10.51
N THR A 19 -0.58 -0.04 -10.04
CA THR A 19 -0.01 -0.43 -8.75
C THR A 19 0.20 0.82 -7.89
N VAL A 20 -0.27 0.74 -6.65
CA VAL A 20 -0.12 1.80 -5.64
C VAL A 20 0.66 1.27 -4.44
N LEU A 21 1.77 1.92 -4.12
CA LEU A 21 2.48 1.72 -2.86
C LEU A 21 1.83 2.57 -1.77
N MET A 22 1.50 1.98 -0.64
CA MET A 22 0.78 2.68 0.43
C MET A 22 1.58 2.70 1.74
N PRO A 23 2.45 3.72 1.97
CA PRO A 23 2.95 4.00 3.31
C PRO A 23 1.84 4.57 4.19
N GLY A 24 1.98 4.50 5.52
CA GLY A 24 1.02 5.11 6.44
C GLY A 24 1.09 6.63 6.46
N ASP A 25 2.30 7.17 6.32
CA ASP A 25 2.63 8.58 6.50
C ASP A 25 2.64 9.32 5.14
N PRO A 26 1.92 10.46 5.03
CA PRO A 26 1.94 11.30 3.83
C PRO A 26 3.34 11.82 3.46
N LEU A 27 4.17 12.15 4.45
CA LEU A 27 5.54 12.61 4.20
C LEU A 27 6.41 11.48 3.63
N ARG A 28 6.12 10.23 4.00
CA ARG A 28 6.80 9.08 3.39
C ARG A 28 6.35 8.87 1.95
N SER A 29 5.08 9.12 1.62
CA SER A 29 4.62 9.12 0.22
C SER A 29 5.38 10.13 -0.61
N LYS A 30 5.53 11.35 -0.09
CA LYS A 30 6.30 12.41 -0.72
C LYS A 30 7.76 11.99 -0.91
N PHE A 31 8.40 11.50 0.16
CA PHE A 31 9.79 11.06 0.10
C PHE A 31 10.02 9.99 -0.98
N ILE A 32 9.15 8.98 -1.05
CA ILE A 32 9.26 7.91 -2.05
C ILE A 32 9.08 8.47 -3.45
N ALA A 33 8.09 9.34 -3.65
CA ALA A 33 7.85 9.96 -4.95
C ALA A 33 9.04 10.79 -5.43
N GLU A 34 9.59 11.63 -4.58
CA GLU A 34 10.70 12.55 -4.93
C GLU A 34 12.05 11.83 -5.13
N ASN A 35 12.27 10.68 -4.49
CA ASN A 35 13.55 9.99 -4.54
C ASN A 35 13.59 8.77 -5.47
N TYR A 36 12.43 8.20 -5.81
CA TYR A 36 12.38 6.94 -6.57
C TYR A 36 11.53 7.00 -7.84
N LEU A 37 10.64 7.98 -7.99
CA LEU A 37 9.82 8.09 -9.19
C LEU A 37 10.32 9.22 -10.10
N GLU A 38 10.40 8.93 -11.37
CA GLU A 38 10.65 9.92 -12.42
C GLU A 38 9.38 10.70 -12.71
N ASN A 39 9.49 12.02 -12.91
CA ASN A 39 8.37 12.91 -13.24
C ASN A 39 7.18 12.82 -12.27
N ALA A 40 7.46 12.60 -10.99
CA ALA A 40 6.43 12.47 -9.97
C ALA A 40 5.56 13.73 -9.86
N LYS A 41 4.25 13.55 -9.86
CA LYS A 41 3.26 14.61 -9.72
C LYS A 41 2.34 14.31 -8.53
N LEU A 42 2.00 15.34 -7.76
CA LEU A 42 0.97 15.26 -6.73
C LEU A 42 -0.40 15.14 -7.40
N VAL A 43 -1.10 14.04 -7.18
CA VAL A 43 -2.41 13.74 -7.78
C VAL A 43 -3.55 13.79 -6.77
N ASN A 44 -3.25 13.70 -5.48
CA ASN A 44 -4.22 13.87 -4.40
C ASN A 44 -3.60 14.51 -3.17
N ASN A 45 -4.36 15.40 -2.50
CA ASN A 45 -3.99 15.96 -1.20
C ASN A 45 -5.23 16.23 -0.33
N ILE A 46 -6.33 15.52 -0.59
CA ILE A 46 -7.54 15.65 0.23
C ILE A 46 -7.21 15.14 1.64
N ARG A 47 -7.62 15.90 2.65
CA ARG A 47 -7.37 15.63 4.07
C ARG A 47 -5.88 15.46 4.43
N GLY A 48 -4.98 16.01 3.63
CA GLY A 48 -3.53 15.84 3.81
C GLY A 48 -3.00 14.46 3.42
N ILE A 49 -3.82 13.58 2.87
CA ILE A 49 -3.39 12.27 2.38
C ILE A 49 -2.82 12.45 0.97
N GLN A 50 -1.49 12.59 0.95
CA GLN A 50 -0.76 12.85 -0.28
C GLN A 50 -0.62 11.59 -1.13
N GLY A 51 -1.04 11.73 -2.40
CA GLY A 51 -0.87 10.73 -3.44
C GLY A 51 -0.04 11.31 -4.59
N TYR A 52 0.93 10.57 -5.06
CA TYR A 52 1.81 10.93 -6.16
C TYR A 52 1.81 9.85 -7.22
N THR A 53 1.98 10.26 -8.48
CA THR A 53 2.14 9.33 -9.60
C THR A 53 3.33 9.76 -10.43
N GLY A 54 4.14 8.81 -10.81
CA GLY A 54 5.30 8.99 -11.68
C GLY A 54 5.64 7.70 -12.41
N THR A 55 6.86 7.58 -12.90
CA THR A 55 7.35 6.36 -13.54
C THR A 55 8.52 5.77 -12.75
N TYR A 56 8.57 4.45 -12.72
CA TYR A 56 9.71 3.68 -12.21
C TYR A 56 10.10 2.64 -13.23
N LYS A 57 11.32 2.72 -13.76
CA LYS A 57 11.81 1.85 -14.84
C LYS A 57 10.82 1.75 -16.02
N GLY A 58 10.26 2.90 -16.44
CA GLY A 58 9.32 3.00 -17.56
C GLY A 58 7.87 2.57 -17.24
N THR A 59 7.58 2.12 -16.02
CA THR A 59 6.22 1.72 -15.60
C THR A 59 5.58 2.82 -14.75
N LYS A 60 4.33 3.16 -15.04
CA LYS A 60 3.53 4.10 -14.24
C LYS A 60 3.21 3.50 -12.88
N VAL A 61 3.67 4.13 -11.81
CA VAL A 61 3.48 3.71 -10.41
C VAL A 61 2.96 4.89 -9.60
N SER A 62 2.10 4.61 -8.65
CA SER A 62 1.63 5.60 -7.69
C SER A 62 2.08 5.25 -6.27
N VAL A 63 2.24 6.29 -5.47
CA VAL A 63 2.49 6.19 -4.03
C VAL A 63 1.48 7.07 -3.33
N MET A 64 0.68 6.51 -2.44
CA MET A 64 -0.33 7.27 -1.70
C MET A 64 -0.41 6.82 -0.25
N ALA A 65 -0.47 7.76 0.67
CA ALA A 65 -0.57 7.42 2.08
C ALA A 65 -1.89 6.69 2.41
N SER A 66 -1.80 5.71 3.29
CA SER A 66 -2.99 5.00 3.81
C SER A 66 -3.57 5.61 5.07
N GLY A 67 -2.86 6.54 5.72
CA GLY A 67 -3.15 6.89 7.09
C GLY A 67 -2.86 5.74 8.08
N MET A 68 -3.43 5.83 9.27
CA MET A 68 -3.23 4.84 10.33
C MET A 68 -4.50 4.03 10.58
N GLY A 69 -4.31 2.72 10.77
CA GLY A 69 -5.37 1.80 11.15
C GLY A 69 -6.16 1.21 9.98
N MET A 70 -6.90 0.14 10.29
CA MET A 70 -7.69 -0.62 9.31
C MET A 70 -8.79 0.21 8.62
N PRO A 71 -9.55 1.06 9.34
CA PRO A 71 -10.61 1.84 8.68
C PRO A 71 -10.06 2.79 7.61
N THR A 72 -8.94 3.45 7.87
CA THR A 72 -8.35 4.41 6.92
C THR A 72 -7.85 3.73 5.66
N ILE A 73 -7.04 2.65 5.79
CA ILE A 73 -6.58 1.92 4.61
C ILE A 73 -7.75 1.30 3.85
N GLY A 74 -8.80 0.84 4.56
CA GLY A 74 -10.01 0.31 3.95
C GLY A 74 -10.71 1.34 3.05
N ILE A 75 -10.84 2.58 3.51
CA ILE A 75 -11.43 3.68 2.74
C ILE A 75 -10.63 3.93 1.46
N TYR A 76 -9.33 4.21 1.59
CA TYR A 76 -8.51 4.57 0.43
C TYR A 76 -8.32 3.43 -0.56
N SER A 77 -8.13 2.20 -0.09
CA SER A 77 -8.03 1.04 -0.98
C SER A 77 -9.34 0.78 -1.74
N TYR A 78 -10.47 0.89 -1.06
CA TYR A 78 -11.78 0.77 -1.70
C TYR A 78 -11.97 1.81 -2.82
N GLU A 79 -11.68 3.07 -2.54
CA GLU A 79 -11.84 4.14 -3.54
C GLU A 79 -10.88 3.96 -4.73
N LEU A 80 -9.63 3.59 -4.47
CA LEU A 80 -8.63 3.33 -5.52
C LEU A 80 -9.04 2.16 -6.43
N PHE A 81 -9.48 1.05 -5.87
CA PHE A 81 -9.93 -0.10 -6.65
C PHE A 81 -11.22 0.19 -7.43
N THR A 82 -12.18 0.85 -6.77
CA THR A 82 -13.53 1.02 -7.34
C THR A 82 -13.58 2.10 -8.40
N PHE A 83 -12.88 3.22 -8.18
CA PHE A 83 -13.07 4.41 -9.00
C PHE A 83 -11.88 4.78 -9.88
N PHE A 84 -10.67 4.38 -9.50
CA PHE A 84 -9.45 4.80 -10.20
C PHE A 84 -8.75 3.66 -10.96
N GLY A 85 -9.36 2.51 -11.06
CA GLY A 85 -8.88 1.39 -11.87
C GLY A 85 -7.53 0.83 -11.40
N VAL A 86 -7.22 0.94 -10.11
CA VAL A 86 -6.05 0.34 -9.48
C VAL A 86 -6.27 -1.18 -9.37
N ASP A 87 -5.26 -1.95 -9.72
CA ASP A 87 -5.34 -3.42 -9.66
C ASP A 87 -4.57 -4.00 -8.46
N ASN A 88 -3.51 -3.31 -8.02
CA ASN A 88 -2.62 -3.79 -6.96
C ASN A 88 -2.34 -2.71 -5.93
N ILE A 89 -2.43 -3.07 -4.66
CA ILE A 89 -1.99 -2.22 -3.56
C ILE A 89 -0.96 -2.99 -2.72
N MET A 90 0.18 -2.35 -2.48
CA MET A 90 1.21 -2.88 -1.60
C MET A 90 1.40 -1.94 -0.42
N ARG A 91 1.04 -2.39 0.78
CA ARG A 91 1.28 -1.66 2.01
C ARG A 91 2.76 -1.72 2.36
N ILE A 92 3.40 -0.57 2.46
CA ILE A 92 4.81 -0.45 2.86
C ILE A 92 4.90 0.38 4.15
N GLY A 93 5.42 -0.19 5.20
CA GLY A 93 5.41 0.47 6.50
C GLY A 93 6.54 0.00 7.40
N SER A 94 6.59 0.55 8.59
CA SER A 94 7.41 0.08 9.69
C SER A 94 6.58 -0.82 10.60
N THR A 95 7.24 -1.75 11.27
CA THR A 95 6.62 -2.64 12.24
C THR A 95 7.53 -2.83 13.46
N GLY A 96 6.95 -3.16 14.59
CA GLY A 96 7.69 -3.64 15.76
C GLY A 96 8.00 -5.13 15.61
N ALA A 97 9.04 -5.60 16.30
CA ALA A 97 9.40 -7.00 16.38
C ALA A 97 9.07 -7.53 17.76
N LEU A 98 8.48 -8.73 17.83
CA LEU A 98 8.24 -9.46 19.07
C LEU A 98 9.34 -10.48 19.36
N GLN A 99 10.13 -10.85 18.35
CA GLN A 99 11.19 -11.85 18.46
C GLN A 99 12.57 -11.19 18.50
N GLU A 100 13.44 -11.65 19.37
CA GLU A 100 14.80 -11.11 19.54
C GLU A 100 15.72 -11.30 18.34
N ASN A 101 15.45 -12.28 17.49
CA ASN A 101 16.23 -12.55 16.28
C ASN A 101 15.90 -11.63 15.12
N VAL A 102 14.84 -10.81 15.22
CA VAL A 102 14.51 -9.76 14.25
C VAL A 102 15.19 -8.47 14.66
N LYS A 103 15.97 -7.91 13.77
CA LYS A 103 16.79 -6.70 14.03
C LYS A 103 16.28 -5.50 13.25
N VAL A 104 16.69 -4.33 13.69
CA VAL A 104 16.46 -3.08 12.93
C VAL A 104 17.05 -3.22 11.53
N ARG A 105 16.30 -2.81 10.51
CA ARG A 105 16.56 -2.95 9.07
C ARG A 105 16.30 -4.34 8.48
N ASP A 106 15.82 -5.32 9.24
CA ASP A 106 15.25 -6.52 8.63
C ASP A 106 13.95 -6.15 7.90
N ILE A 107 13.71 -6.77 6.75
CA ILE A 107 12.49 -6.60 5.98
C ILE A 107 11.52 -7.70 6.38
N ILE A 108 10.30 -7.33 6.77
CA ILE A 108 9.24 -8.30 7.07
C ILE A 108 8.26 -8.35 5.91
N ILE A 109 8.12 -9.52 5.31
CA ILE A 109 7.13 -9.77 4.26
C ILE A 109 5.94 -10.48 4.92
N GLY A 110 4.82 -9.75 5.09
CA GLY A 110 3.61 -10.26 5.70
C GLY A 110 2.90 -11.26 4.78
N MET A 111 2.74 -12.49 5.23
CA MET A 111 2.02 -13.55 4.50
C MET A 111 0.54 -13.56 4.89
N GLY A 112 0.25 -13.30 6.14
CA GLY A 112 -1.07 -13.23 6.72
C GLY A 112 -1.07 -12.34 7.94
N ALA A 113 -2.23 -12.06 8.48
CA ALA A 113 -2.37 -11.24 9.68
C ALA A 113 -3.37 -11.85 10.65
N CYS A 114 -3.12 -11.68 11.95
CA CYS A 114 -4.07 -11.96 13.00
C CYS A 114 -4.70 -10.67 13.50
N THR A 115 -5.94 -10.73 13.93
CA THR A 115 -6.64 -9.57 14.49
C THR A 115 -7.64 -10.01 15.55
N ASN A 116 -7.81 -9.20 16.57
CA ASN A 116 -8.92 -9.29 17.52
C ASN A 116 -10.00 -8.22 17.23
N SER A 117 -9.88 -7.53 16.10
CA SER A 117 -10.82 -6.52 15.66
C SER A 117 -12.08 -7.16 15.06
N ASN A 118 -13.22 -6.50 15.25
CA ASN A 118 -14.47 -6.84 14.58
C ASN A 118 -14.63 -6.19 13.19
N TYR A 119 -13.55 -5.65 12.61
CA TYR A 119 -13.62 -4.92 11.34
C TYR A 119 -14.17 -5.77 10.18
N ALA A 120 -13.75 -7.03 10.07
CA ALA A 120 -14.19 -7.92 9.00
C ALA A 120 -15.69 -8.22 9.03
N SER A 121 -16.34 -8.17 10.21
CA SER A 121 -17.78 -8.41 10.33
C SER A 121 -18.63 -7.34 9.62
N GLN A 122 -18.08 -6.15 9.41
CA GLN A 122 -18.75 -5.05 8.71
C GLN A 122 -19.05 -5.37 7.24
N TYR A 123 -18.33 -6.32 6.66
CA TYR A 123 -18.57 -6.77 5.29
C TYR A 123 -19.72 -7.79 5.17
N GLY A 124 -20.32 -8.25 6.28
CA GLY A 124 -21.45 -9.17 6.28
C GLY A 124 -21.15 -10.54 5.66
N LEU A 125 -19.90 -10.95 5.61
CA LEU A 125 -19.50 -12.23 5.07
C LEU A 125 -19.86 -13.38 6.03
N ALA A 126 -20.37 -14.47 5.51
CA ALA A 126 -20.58 -15.69 6.29
C ALA A 126 -19.23 -16.34 6.63
N GLY A 127 -19.02 -16.63 7.92
CA GLY A 127 -17.80 -17.28 8.41
C GLY A 127 -16.67 -16.30 8.71
N THR A 128 -15.46 -16.82 8.80
CA THR A 128 -14.25 -16.07 9.16
C THR A 128 -13.39 -15.82 7.92
N PHE A 129 -13.11 -14.57 7.65
CA PHE A 129 -12.19 -14.18 6.58
C PHE A 129 -10.75 -14.38 7.04
N ALA A 130 -9.92 -15.04 6.22
CA ALA A 130 -8.49 -15.20 6.46
C ALA A 130 -7.72 -14.07 5.75
N PRO A 131 -7.16 -13.09 6.47
CA PRO A 131 -6.41 -11.99 5.86
C PRO A 131 -5.02 -12.47 5.42
N ILE A 132 -4.91 -12.88 4.16
CA ILE A 132 -3.68 -13.34 3.53
C ILE A 132 -3.24 -12.39 2.42
N ALA A 133 -1.94 -12.31 2.19
CA ALA A 133 -1.37 -11.51 1.12
C ALA A 133 -1.67 -12.11 -0.26
N SER A 134 -1.68 -11.26 -1.29
CA SER A 134 -1.69 -11.71 -2.68
C SER A 134 -0.43 -12.53 -2.97
N TYR A 135 -0.57 -13.82 -3.26
CA TYR A 135 0.55 -14.72 -3.51
C TYR A 135 1.49 -14.22 -4.64
N PRO A 136 0.99 -13.77 -5.81
CA PRO A 136 1.86 -13.26 -6.87
C PRO A 136 2.72 -12.07 -6.42
N LEU A 137 2.12 -11.09 -5.73
CA LEU A 137 2.85 -9.91 -5.23
C LEU A 137 3.86 -10.30 -4.15
N MET A 138 3.48 -11.17 -3.23
CA MET A 138 4.35 -11.66 -2.17
C MET A 138 5.55 -12.43 -2.76
N LYS A 139 5.30 -13.32 -3.71
CA LYS A 139 6.36 -14.11 -4.38
C LYS A 139 7.37 -13.21 -5.06
N GLU A 140 6.89 -12.18 -5.77
CA GLU A 140 7.80 -11.24 -6.44
C GLU A 140 8.59 -10.40 -5.44
N ALA A 141 7.98 -9.94 -4.35
CA ALA A 141 8.70 -9.25 -3.29
C ALA A 141 9.81 -10.11 -2.68
N ILE A 142 9.58 -11.41 -2.49
CA ILE A 142 10.59 -12.37 -2.03
C ILE A 142 11.72 -12.50 -3.06
N ASN A 143 11.38 -12.69 -4.33
CA ASN A 143 12.37 -12.82 -5.40
C ASN A 143 13.29 -11.58 -5.46
N GLN A 144 12.71 -10.38 -5.32
CA GLN A 144 13.49 -9.14 -5.32
C GLN A 144 14.35 -9.01 -4.05
N ALA A 145 13.85 -9.42 -2.89
CA ALA A 145 14.63 -9.42 -1.66
C ALA A 145 15.84 -10.37 -1.77
N ASP A 146 15.65 -11.55 -2.33
CA ASP A 146 16.72 -12.53 -2.56
C ASP A 146 17.78 -11.98 -3.54
N GLN A 147 17.36 -11.37 -4.65
CA GLN A 147 18.27 -10.76 -5.64
C GLN A 147 19.10 -9.61 -5.06
N LEU A 148 18.51 -8.83 -4.15
CA LEU A 148 19.17 -7.73 -3.48
C LEU A 148 19.97 -8.17 -2.25
N HIS A 149 20.01 -9.47 -1.96
CA HIS A 149 20.59 -10.03 -0.72
C HIS A 149 20.07 -9.35 0.54
N ALA A 150 18.82 -8.89 0.49
CA ALA A 150 18.16 -8.25 1.61
C ALA A 150 17.86 -9.30 2.69
N LYS A 151 18.10 -8.94 3.94
CA LYS A 151 17.74 -9.79 5.07
C LYS A 151 16.23 -9.70 5.29
N ASP A 152 15.51 -10.57 4.62
CA ASP A 152 14.06 -10.65 4.70
C ASP A 152 13.58 -11.77 5.63
N ARG A 153 12.37 -11.60 6.13
CA ARG A 153 11.68 -12.58 6.97
C ARG A 153 10.23 -12.70 6.53
N LYS A 154 9.81 -13.91 6.19
CA LYS A 154 8.43 -14.23 5.85
C LYS A 154 7.68 -14.57 7.13
N SER A 155 6.58 -13.88 7.41
CA SER A 155 5.88 -14.05 8.69
C SER A 155 4.38 -13.79 8.58
N VAL A 156 3.65 -14.36 9.51
CA VAL A 156 2.29 -13.92 9.86
C VAL A 156 2.43 -12.81 10.90
N VAL A 157 1.72 -11.71 10.70
CA VAL A 157 1.71 -10.52 11.56
C VAL A 157 0.36 -10.35 12.25
#